data_3445eefb123f1d1fd0d4c05c73257d31
#
_entry.id   3445eefb123f1d1fd0d4c05c73257d31
#
_cell.length_a   1.000
_cell.length_b   1.000
_cell.length_c   1.000
_cell.angle_alpha   90.00
_cell.angle_beta   90.00
_cell.angle_gamma   90.00
#
_symmetry.space_group_name_H-M   'P 1'
#
loop_
_entity.id
_entity.type
_entity.pdbx_description
1 polymer ?
#
loop_
_entity_poly.entity_id
_entity_poly.type
_entity_poly.pdbx_seq_one_letter_code
_entity_poly.pdbx_strand_id
1 'polypeptide(L)'
;MTNRFSKLVQAFLTTYIISECNYSGNTKSSYATTFYLLLEFMNNEKDIKPNKIEIETITKEVIIQFLNWLETNRNVSIQTRNQRLACIKSFYKYVQSNEPDLFDTCSLILSIKNKRVPNKMISYFSEDEIKIMINYLNKCKDLKKLTMICVLYETGARVSEFINIKLEDLKLSDNASITLYGKGNKTRIVPISQELVKLINKYLKEVYVNYGDDYLLYSAQKKKYYRNSINKIITTLITDLKINYSNYFKGNYHPHSFRHTKATHLYNNGTPLLYVKEFLGHSTLTSTEIYATPDSKKNEKKFLKIQNQLIQKINIAIIKKII
;
A
#
# COMPACT_ATOMS: atom_id res chain seq x y z
N MET A 1 29.93 27.66 -1.98
CA MET A 1 28.72 28.25 -2.58
C MET A 1 27.81 27.12 -3.06
N THR A 2 26.53 27.18 -2.74
CA THR A 2 25.56 26.22 -3.28
C THR A 2 25.27 26.58 -4.74
N ASN A 3 25.47 25.63 -5.68
CA ASN A 3 25.20 25.85 -7.10
C ASN A 3 23.70 25.90 -7.41
N ARG A 4 23.33 26.32 -8.63
CA ARG A 4 21.92 26.48 -9.07
C ARG A 4 21.13 25.16 -8.92
N PHE A 5 21.70 24.02 -9.32
CA PHE A 5 21.05 22.71 -9.18
C PHE A 5 20.70 22.40 -7.73
N SER A 6 21.65 22.56 -6.79
CA SER A 6 21.41 22.28 -5.38
C SER A 6 20.30 23.15 -4.78
N LYS A 7 20.24 24.44 -5.15
CA LYS A 7 19.18 25.36 -4.72
C LYS A 7 17.81 24.91 -5.24
N LEU A 8 17.72 24.53 -6.49
CA LEU A 8 16.47 24.05 -7.13
C LEU A 8 15.98 22.74 -6.49
N VAL A 9 16.88 21.77 -6.27
CA VAL A 9 16.55 20.51 -5.60
C VAL A 9 16.06 20.76 -4.16
N GLN A 10 16.74 21.66 -3.42
CA GLN A 10 16.34 22.01 -2.07
C GLN A 10 14.96 22.66 -2.07
N ALA A 11 14.72 23.69 -2.89
CA ALA A 11 13.42 24.37 -2.98
C ALA A 11 12.31 23.39 -3.37
N PHE A 12 12.57 22.49 -4.35
CA PHE A 12 11.64 21.45 -4.74
C PHE A 12 11.28 20.52 -3.59
N LEU A 13 12.28 20.01 -2.82
CA LEU A 13 12.05 19.04 -1.74
C LEU A 13 11.48 19.65 -0.47
N THR A 14 11.71 20.94 -0.21
CA THR A 14 11.29 21.59 1.04
C THR A 14 10.03 22.44 0.87
N THR A 15 9.93 23.18 -0.23
CA THR A 15 8.84 24.12 -0.46
C THR A 15 7.77 23.52 -1.38
N TYR A 16 8.14 23.20 -2.61
CA TYR A 16 7.16 22.77 -3.62
C TYR A 16 6.43 21.48 -3.23
N ILE A 17 7.17 20.41 -2.89
CA ILE A 17 6.55 19.11 -2.54
C ILE A 17 5.68 19.19 -1.28
N ILE A 18 6.11 19.97 -0.28
CA ILE A 18 5.45 20.02 1.03
C ILE A 18 4.35 21.08 1.03
N SER A 19 4.71 22.33 0.72
CA SER A 19 3.83 23.48 0.93
C SER A 19 2.83 23.67 -0.21
N GLU A 20 3.25 23.42 -1.46
CA GLU A 20 2.37 23.62 -2.62
C GLU A 20 1.60 22.35 -3.00
N CYS A 21 2.27 21.17 -3.00
CA CYS A 21 1.65 19.93 -3.43
C CYS A 21 1.06 19.09 -2.29
N ASN A 22 1.33 19.43 -1.03
CA ASN A 22 0.90 18.68 0.15
C ASN A 22 1.16 17.17 0.05
N TYR A 23 2.33 16.79 -0.46
CA TYR A 23 2.70 15.39 -0.62
C TYR A 23 3.11 14.76 0.72
N SER A 24 2.82 13.46 0.86
CA SER A 24 3.15 12.70 2.06
C SER A 24 4.67 12.58 2.27
N GLY A 25 5.11 12.38 3.54
CA GLY A 25 6.52 12.14 3.88
C GLY A 25 7.15 10.99 3.12
N ASN A 26 6.39 9.92 2.79
CA ASN A 26 6.86 8.82 1.95
C ASN A 26 7.17 9.26 0.52
N THR A 27 6.40 10.19 -0.02
CA THR A 27 6.63 10.78 -1.34
C THR A 27 7.92 11.59 -1.31
N LYS A 28 8.11 12.47 -0.32
CA LYS A 28 9.35 13.22 -0.11
C LYS A 28 10.57 12.29 -0.03
N SER A 29 10.49 11.21 0.77
CA SER A 29 11.57 10.23 0.90
C SER A 29 11.90 9.55 -0.45
N SER A 30 10.90 9.24 -1.28
CA SER A 30 11.10 8.66 -2.62
C SER A 30 11.83 9.63 -3.54
N TYR A 31 11.49 10.93 -3.52
CA TYR A 31 12.19 11.97 -4.27
C TYR A 31 13.62 12.14 -3.78
N ALA A 32 13.83 12.28 -2.47
CA ALA A 32 15.16 12.41 -1.89
C ALA A 32 16.07 11.23 -2.26
N THR A 33 15.56 9.99 -2.21
CA THR A 33 16.30 8.80 -2.65
C THR A 33 16.64 8.87 -4.14
N THR A 34 15.76 9.42 -4.98
CA THR A 34 16.04 9.55 -6.43
C THR A 34 17.18 10.51 -6.69
N PHE A 35 17.19 11.65 -6.02
CA PHE A 35 18.29 12.62 -6.14
C PHE A 35 19.58 12.10 -5.55
N TYR A 36 19.54 11.41 -4.41
CA TYR A 36 20.73 10.76 -3.85
C TYR A 36 21.38 9.81 -4.86
N LEU A 37 20.59 8.95 -5.49
CA LEU A 37 21.08 8.02 -6.51
C LEU A 37 21.59 8.74 -7.77
N LEU A 38 20.97 9.85 -8.17
CA LEU A 38 21.46 10.66 -9.30
C LEU A 38 22.81 11.31 -8.98
N LEU A 39 22.96 11.87 -7.77
CA LEU A 39 24.24 12.43 -7.32
C LEU A 39 25.33 11.36 -7.25
N GLU A 40 25.01 10.16 -6.77
CA GLU A 40 25.94 9.03 -6.74
C GLU A 40 26.37 8.61 -8.15
N PHE A 41 25.42 8.52 -9.09
CA PHE A 41 25.72 8.25 -10.50
C PHE A 41 26.62 9.31 -11.12
N MET A 42 26.32 10.60 -10.88
CA MET A 42 27.14 11.70 -11.41
C MET A 42 28.56 11.67 -10.87
N ASN A 43 28.72 11.33 -9.59
CA ASN A 43 30.06 11.20 -8.99
C ASN A 43 30.82 9.99 -9.52
N ASN A 44 30.18 8.83 -9.59
CA ASN A 44 30.87 7.56 -9.86
C ASN A 44 31.08 7.28 -11.37
N GLU A 45 30.13 7.70 -12.21
CA GLU A 45 30.13 7.39 -13.63
C GLU A 45 30.50 8.59 -14.51
N LYS A 46 30.44 9.81 -13.97
CA LYS A 46 30.78 11.06 -14.69
C LYS A 46 31.94 11.83 -14.09
N ASP A 47 32.47 11.38 -12.95
CA ASP A 47 33.50 12.06 -12.17
C ASP A 47 33.16 13.53 -11.84
N ILE A 48 31.87 13.82 -11.66
CA ILE A 48 31.38 15.15 -11.29
C ILE A 48 30.93 15.14 -9.84
N LYS A 49 31.71 15.78 -8.97
CA LYS A 49 31.36 15.88 -7.55
C LYS A 49 30.01 16.58 -7.33
N PRO A 50 29.22 16.19 -6.32
CA PRO A 50 27.89 16.77 -6.08
C PRO A 50 27.82 18.30 -6.01
N ASN A 51 28.85 18.95 -5.47
CA ASN A 51 28.93 20.40 -5.37
C ASN A 51 29.31 21.11 -6.69
N LYS A 52 29.69 20.36 -7.72
CA LYS A 52 30.05 20.85 -9.06
C LYS A 52 29.02 20.51 -10.15
N ILE A 53 27.91 19.87 -9.78
CA ILE A 53 26.89 19.51 -10.74
C ILE A 53 26.10 20.77 -11.11
N GLU A 54 26.22 21.22 -12.34
CA GLU A 54 25.38 22.27 -12.91
C GLU A 54 24.13 21.65 -13.53
N ILE A 55 23.00 22.35 -13.48
CA ILE A 55 21.72 21.81 -13.97
C ILE A 55 21.77 21.58 -15.50
N GLU A 56 22.53 22.38 -16.20
CA GLU A 56 22.77 22.30 -17.65
C GLU A 56 23.56 21.03 -18.04
N THR A 57 24.33 20.47 -17.11
CA THR A 57 25.07 19.21 -17.36
C THR A 57 24.17 17.98 -17.30
N ILE A 58 22.98 18.11 -16.72
CA ILE A 58 22.02 17.02 -16.62
C ILE A 58 21.09 17.03 -17.85
N THR A 59 21.63 16.53 -18.96
CA THR A 59 20.89 16.44 -20.23
C THR A 59 19.95 15.22 -20.27
N LYS A 60 19.15 15.13 -21.32
CA LYS A 60 18.28 13.96 -21.57
C LYS A 60 19.10 12.66 -21.64
N GLU A 61 20.26 12.70 -22.28
CA GLU A 61 21.17 11.56 -22.44
C GLU A 61 21.74 11.12 -21.09
N VAL A 62 22.12 12.06 -20.24
CA VAL A 62 22.58 11.79 -18.86
C VAL A 62 21.49 11.11 -18.04
N ILE A 63 20.24 11.57 -18.13
CA ILE A 63 19.11 10.92 -17.45
C ILE A 63 18.88 9.50 -17.99
N ILE A 64 18.96 9.27 -19.30
CA ILE A 64 18.83 7.93 -19.88
C ILE A 64 19.97 7.01 -19.37
N GLN A 65 21.20 7.49 -19.31
CA GLN A 65 22.34 6.74 -18.76
C GLN A 65 22.15 6.42 -17.29
N PHE A 66 21.70 7.38 -16.48
CA PHE A 66 21.33 7.16 -15.08
C PHE A 66 20.28 6.07 -14.92
N LEU A 67 19.23 6.10 -15.72
CA LEU A 67 18.16 5.10 -15.65
C LEU A 67 18.65 3.70 -16.06
N ASN A 68 19.58 3.60 -17.01
CA ASN A 68 20.22 2.35 -17.40
C ASN A 68 21.16 1.85 -16.29
N TRP A 69 21.96 2.74 -15.70
CA TRP A 69 22.82 2.44 -14.55
C TRP A 69 22.02 1.88 -13.36
N LEU A 70 20.84 2.41 -13.10
CA LEU A 70 19.96 1.86 -12.06
C LEU A 70 19.57 0.40 -12.34
N GLU A 71 19.31 0.06 -13.60
CA GLU A 71 18.94 -1.32 -13.97
C GLU A 71 20.15 -2.27 -13.92
N THR A 72 21.31 -1.85 -14.41
CA THR A 72 22.53 -2.70 -14.52
C THR A 72 23.31 -2.80 -13.21
N ASN A 73 23.57 -1.68 -12.54
CA ASN A 73 24.44 -1.63 -11.37
C ASN A 73 23.69 -1.76 -10.05
N ARG A 74 22.38 -1.39 -10.02
CA ARG A 74 21.54 -1.46 -8.82
C ARG A 74 20.46 -2.55 -8.90
N ASN A 75 20.40 -3.30 -10.00
CA ASN A 75 19.42 -4.37 -10.22
C ASN A 75 17.98 -3.97 -9.93
N VAL A 76 17.61 -2.70 -10.20
CA VAL A 76 16.24 -2.25 -9.95
C VAL A 76 15.28 -2.77 -11.02
N SER A 77 14.03 -3.04 -10.64
CA SER A 77 13.00 -3.43 -11.59
C SER A 77 12.64 -2.28 -12.53
N ILE A 78 12.10 -2.61 -13.73
CA ILE A 78 11.57 -1.62 -14.69
C ILE A 78 10.54 -0.70 -14.02
N GLN A 79 9.71 -1.22 -13.12
CA GLN A 79 8.74 -0.43 -12.36
C GLN A 79 9.42 0.60 -11.46
N THR A 80 10.48 0.21 -10.73
CA THR A 80 11.26 1.12 -9.89
C THR A 80 11.98 2.16 -10.75
N ARG A 81 12.60 1.74 -11.86
CA ARG A 81 13.21 2.65 -12.83
C ARG A 81 12.21 3.70 -13.33
N ASN A 82 11.01 3.31 -13.72
CA ASN A 82 9.95 4.23 -14.18
C ASN A 82 9.48 5.16 -13.05
N GLN A 83 9.43 4.69 -11.81
CA GLN A 83 9.14 5.53 -10.65
C GLN A 83 10.22 6.59 -10.45
N ARG A 84 11.51 6.26 -10.61
CA ARG A 84 12.60 7.25 -10.55
C ARG A 84 12.49 8.27 -11.68
N LEU A 85 12.16 7.84 -12.88
CA LEU A 85 11.88 8.75 -14.01
C LEU A 85 10.72 9.69 -13.70
N ALA A 86 9.63 9.19 -13.10
CA ALA A 86 8.50 10.03 -12.71
C ALA A 86 8.91 11.11 -11.67
N CYS A 87 9.78 10.76 -10.71
CA CYS A 87 10.34 11.71 -9.76
C CYS A 87 11.16 12.81 -10.48
N ILE A 88 12.04 12.44 -11.41
CA ILE A 88 12.84 13.36 -12.20
C ILE A 88 11.93 14.27 -13.04
N LYS A 89 10.94 13.72 -13.73
CA LYS A 89 9.99 14.52 -14.51
C LYS A 89 9.21 15.53 -13.67
N SER A 90 8.81 15.15 -12.46
CA SER A 90 8.14 16.08 -11.55
C SER A 90 9.05 17.26 -11.18
N PHE A 91 10.33 16.98 -10.90
CA PHE A 91 11.32 18.03 -10.65
C PHE A 91 11.51 18.93 -11.89
N TYR A 92 11.70 18.36 -13.07
CA TYR A 92 11.89 19.16 -14.28
C TYR A 92 10.64 19.93 -14.72
N LYS A 93 9.43 19.50 -14.36
CA LYS A 93 8.23 20.33 -14.48
C LYS A 93 8.28 21.55 -13.56
N TYR A 94 8.73 21.37 -12.33
CA TYR A 94 8.94 22.47 -11.40
C TYR A 94 10.01 23.45 -11.93
N VAL A 95 11.15 22.93 -12.39
CA VAL A 95 12.21 23.76 -13.00
C VAL A 95 11.68 24.52 -14.20
N GLN A 96 10.97 23.90 -15.11
CA GLN A 96 10.40 24.51 -16.32
C GLN A 96 9.49 25.71 -16.01
N SER A 97 8.76 25.65 -14.88
CA SER A 97 7.87 26.73 -14.44
C SER A 97 8.59 27.89 -13.77
N ASN A 98 9.80 27.63 -13.21
CA ASN A 98 10.53 28.64 -12.43
C ASN A 98 11.79 29.18 -13.13
N GLU A 99 12.29 28.50 -14.14
CA GLU A 99 13.52 28.81 -14.86
C GLU A 99 13.27 28.82 -16.37
N PRO A 100 12.81 29.94 -16.94
CA PRO A 100 12.46 30.02 -18.37
C PRO A 100 13.60 29.70 -19.34
N ASP A 101 14.85 30.02 -18.95
CA ASP A 101 16.06 29.75 -19.73
C ASP A 101 16.37 28.26 -19.90
N LEU A 102 15.75 27.38 -19.08
CA LEU A 102 15.90 25.94 -19.14
C LEU A 102 14.74 25.23 -19.83
N PHE A 103 13.81 25.97 -20.44
CA PHE A 103 12.57 25.42 -21.00
C PHE A 103 12.81 24.27 -21.99
N ASP A 104 13.73 24.46 -22.93
CA ASP A 104 14.02 23.45 -23.96
C ASP A 104 14.67 22.17 -23.37
N THR A 105 15.63 22.34 -22.46
CA THR A 105 16.26 21.22 -21.75
C THR A 105 15.23 20.45 -20.94
N CYS A 106 14.35 21.14 -20.22
CA CYS A 106 13.26 20.51 -19.49
C CYS A 106 12.32 19.74 -20.41
N SER A 107 11.93 20.32 -21.56
CA SER A 107 11.04 19.69 -22.55
C SER A 107 11.65 18.39 -23.09
N LEU A 108 12.94 18.38 -23.38
CA LEU A 108 13.67 17.18 -23.82
C LEU A 108 13.64 16.07 -22.74
N ILE A 109 13.90 16.40 -21.48
CA ILE A 109 13.87 15.44 -20.36
C ILE A 109 12.44 14.92 -20.14
N LEU A 110 11.45 15.79 -20.19
CA LEU A 110 10.04 15.42 -20.05
C LEU A 110 9.56 14.47 -21.16
N SER A 111 10.18 14.51 -22.34
CA SER A 111 9.88 13.63 -23.47
C SER A 111 10.34 12.16 -23.27
N ILE A 112 11.19 11.85 -22.29
CA ILE A 112 11.67 10.48 -22.03
C ILE A 112 10.49 9.56 -21.74
N LYS A 113 10.37 8.47 -22.49
CA LYS A 113 9.26 7.52 -22.33
C LYS A 113 9.54 6.51 -21.20
N ASN A 114 8.48 6.10 -20.53
CA ASN A 114 8.54 4.96 -19.61
C ASN A 114 8.81 3.66 -20.39
N LYS A 115 9.61 2.76 -19.83
CA LYS A 115 9.71 1.39 -20.34
C LYS A 115 8.41 0.64 -20.06
N ARG A 116 7.99 -0.20 -21.00
CA ARG A 116 6.83 -1.07 -20.81
C ARG A 116 7.09 -2.06 -19.67
N VAL A 117 6.19 -2.11 -18.72
CA VAL A 117 6.23 -3.07 -17.60
C VAL A 117 5.37 -4.27 -17.99
N PRO A 118 5.89 -5.49 -17.96
CA PRO A 118 5.06 -6.69 -18.14
C PRO A 118 3.97 -6.73 -17.06
N ASN A 119 2.74 -7.01 -17.47
CA ASN A 119 1.64 -7.23 -16.52
C ASN A 119 1.94 -8.48 -15.69
N LYS A 120 2.37 -8.31 -14.44
CA LYS A 120 2.47 -9.43 -13.49
C LYS A 120 1.06 -9.71 -12.96
N MET A 121 0.62 -10.96 -13.08
CA MET A 121 -0.60 -11.38 -12.40
C MET A 121 -0.42 -11.16 -10.90
N ILE A 122 -1.36 -10.42 -10.31
CA ILE A 122 -1.34 -10.15 -8.87
C ILE A 122 -1.83 -11.41 -8.16
N SER A 123 -0.99 -11.98 -7.30
CA SER A 123 -1.37 -13.14 -6.49
C SER A 123 -2.40 -12.72 -5.44
N TYR A 124 -3.50 -13.45 -5.41
CA TYR A 124 -4.51 -13.38 -4.35
C TYR A 124 -4.74 -14.79 -3.79
N PHE A 125 -5.20 -14.88 -2.56
CA PHE A 125 -5.49 -16.16 -1.92
C PHE A 125 -6.83 -16.70 -2.43
N SER A 126 -6.90 -18.01 -2.67
CA SER A 126 -8.18 -18.69 -2.88
C SER A 126 -8.99 -18.76 -1.57
N GLU A 127 -10.28 -19.07 -1.66
CA GLU A 127 -11.12 -19.26 -0.46
C GLU A 127 -10.55 -20.39 0.42
N ASP A 128 -10.03 -21.46 -0.20
CA ASP A 128 -9.44 -22.59 0.54
C ASP A 128 -8.12 -22.22 1.21
N GLU A 129 -7.28 -21.42 0.56
CA GLU A 129 -6.05 -20.90 1.20
C GLU A 129 -6.36 -20.03 2.41
N ILE A 130 -7.41 -19.20 2.38
CA ILE A 130 -7.86 -18.44 3.56
C ILE A 130 -8.34 -19.38 4.66
N LYS A 131 -9.13 -20.42 4.34
CA LYS A 131 -9.60 -21.42 5.31
C LYS A 131 -8.42 -22.17 5.94
N ILE A 132 -7.46 -22.62 5.13
CA ILE A 132 -6.25 -23.31 5.60
C ILE A 132 -5.45 -22.41 6.57
N MET A 133 -5.26 -21.15 6.20
CA MET A 133 -4.52 -20.18 7.02
C MET A 133 -5.20 -19.95 8.38
N ILE A 134 -6.53 -19.77 8.41
CA ILE A 134 -7.32 -19.61 9.64
C ILE A 134 -7.21 -20.87 10.50
N ASN A 135 -7.38 -22.07 9.90
CA ASN A 135 -7.26 -23.34 10.60
C ASN A 135 -5.87 -23.56 11.20
N TYR A 136 -4.81 -23.24 10.44
CA TYR A 136 -3.44 -23.37 10.90
C TYR A 136 -3.17 -22.48 12.11
N LEU A 137 -3.54 -21.20 12.05
CA LEU A 137 -3.36 -20.26 13.15
C LEU A 137 -4.16 -20.66 14.41
N ASN A 138 -5.34 -21.23 14.19
CA ASN A 138 -6.15 -21.76 15.29
C ASN A 138 -5.47 -22.96 15.97
N LYS A 139 -4.96 -23.93 15.20
CA LYS A 139 -4.18 -25.06 15.73
C LYS A 139 -2.94 -24.58 16.51
N CYS A 140 -2.28 -23.54 16.02
CA CYS A 140 -1.14 -22.92 16.71
C CYS A 140 -1.54 -22.10 17.96
N LYS A 141 -2.84 -21.92 18.23
CA LYS A 141 -3.37 -21.06 19.31
C LYS A 141 -2.84 -19.62 19.27
N ASP A 142 -2.46 -19.13 18.07
CA ASP A 142 -1.96 -17.76 17.90
C ASP A 142 -3.13 -16.80 17.62
N LEU A 143 -3.87 -16.48 18.67
CA LEU A 143 -5.06 -15.63 18.62
C LEU A 143 -4.74 -14.23 18.08
N LYS A 144 -3.54 -13.71 18.36
CA LYS A 144 -3.10 -12.40 17.88
C LYS A 144 -2.92 -12.38 16.35
N LYS A 145 -2.18 -13.35 15.79
CA LYS A 145 -2.02 -13.45 14.33
C LYS A 145 -3.33 -13.79 13.64
N LEU A 146 -4.16 -14.64 14.25
CA LEU A 146 -5.49 -14.96 13.73
C LEU A 146 -6.35 -13.70 13.60
N THR A 147 -6.42 -12.88 14.65
CA THR A 147 -7.14 -11.59 14.62
C THR A 147 -6.57 -10.66 13.55
N MET A 148 -5.24 -10.55 13.45
CA MET A 148 -4.56 -9.76 12.42
C MET A 148 -4.99 -10.17 11.00
N ILE A 149 -4.95 -11.45 10.68
CA ILE A 149 -5.29 -11.99 9.36
C ILE A 149 -6.77 -11.77 9.03
N CYS A 150 -7.66 -12.06 9.98
CA CYS A 150 -9.10 -11.88 9.79
C CYS A 150 -9.46 -10.40 9.58
N VAL A 151 -8.88 -9.48 10.35
CA VAL A 151 -9.10 -8.03 10.16
C VAL A 151 -8.59 -7.59 8.79
N LEU A 152 -7.36 -7.97 8.39
CA LEU A 152 -6.82 -7.63 7.06
C LEU A 152 -7.69 -8.16 5.92
N TYR A 153 -8.17 -9.40 6.03
CA TYR A 153 -8.99 -10.04 5.01
C TYR A 153 -10.38 -9.42 4.94
N GLU A 154 -11.09 -9.29 6.06
CA GLU A 154 -12.47 -8.79 6.04
C GLU A 154 -12.56 -7.32 5.63
N THR A 155 -11.64 -6.49 6.12
CA THR A 155 -11.67 -5.05 5.83
C THR A 155 -11.02 -4.67 4.51
N GLY A 156 -10.15 -5.52 3.96
CA GLY A 156 -9.31 -5.16 2.81
C GLY A 156 -8.44 -3.93 3.10
N ALA A 157 -8.10 -3.66 4.36
CA ALA A 157 -7.33 -2.50 4.76
C ALA A 157 -5.93 -2.49 4.13
N ARG A 158 -5.41 -1.29 3.80
CA ARG A 158 -3.98 -1.14 3.52
C ARG A 158 -3.19 -1.37 4.81
N VAL A 159 -1.97 -1.88 4.70
CA VAL A 159 -1.11 -2.09 5.90
C VAL A 159 -1.00 -0.81 6.73
N SER A 160 -0.88 0.35 6.07
CA SER A 160 -0.82 1.64 6.77
C SER A 160 -2.10 2.02 7.49
N GLU A 161 -3.26 1.62 7.00
CA GLU A 161 -4.55 1.80 7.67
C GLU A 161 -4.65 0.81 8.83
N PHE A 162 -4.35 -0.46 8.58
CA PHE A 162 -4.42 -1.54 9.56
C PHE A 162 -3.58 -1.28 10.83
N ILE A 163 -2.32 -0.87 10.69
CA ILE A 163 -1.43 -0.62 11.83
C ILE A 163 -1.83 0.61 12.67
N ASN A 164 -2.75 1.41 12.15
CA ASN A 164 -3.28 2.61 12.81
C ASN A 164 -4.65 2.40 13.46
N ILE A 165 -5.27 1.23 13.32
CA ILE A 165 -6.57 0.95 13.95
C ILE A 165 -6.42 1.05 15.46
N LYS A 166 -7.25 1.86 16.09
CA LYS A 166 -7.38 2.02 17.52
C LYS A 166 -8.66 1.37 18.03
N LEU A 167 -8.79 1.24 19.35
CA LEU A 167 -10.02 0.71 19.97
C LEU A 167 -11.22 1.62 19.71
N GLU A 168 -11.05 2.92 19.67
CA GLU A 168 -12.09 3.91 19.34
C GLU A 168 -12.64 3.77 17.92
N ASP A 169 -11.88 3.15 17.00
CA ASP A 169 -12.28 2.91 15.62
C ASP A 169 -13.18 1.67 15.48
N LEU A 170 -13.36 0.90 16.55
CA LEU A 170 -14.11 -0.34 16.57
C LEU A 170 -15.53 -0.10 17.08
N LYS A 171 -16.51 -0.34 16.25
CA LYS A 171 -17.91 -0.48 16.67
C LYS A 171 -18.24 -1.98 16.72
N LEU A 172 -18.28 -2.58 17.91
CA LEU A 172 -18.46 -4.03 18.09
C LEU A 172 -19.88 -4.42 18.53
N SER A 173 -20.83 -3.50 18.46
CA SER A 173 -22.26 -3.72 18.72
C SER A 173 -23.04 -3.99 17.42
N ASP A 174 -24.35 -3.81 17.43
CA ASP A 174 -25.19 -3.88 16.23
C ASP A 174 -24.65 -2.98 15.11
N ASN A 175 -24.72 -3.48 13.87
CA ASN A 175 -24.06 -2.88 12.71
C ASN A 175 -22.54 -2.69 12.92
N ALA A 176 -21.88 -3.75 13.36
CA ALA A 176 -20.46 -3.76 13.66
C ALA A 176 -19.62 -3.29 12.49
N SER A 177 -18.63 -2.44 12.77
CA SER A 177 -17.78 -1.84 11.74
C SER A 177 -16.44 -1.40 12.27
N ILE A 178 -15.48 -1.20 11.36
CA ILE A 178 -14.15 -0.62 11.65
C ILE A 178 -13.99 0.64 10.81
N THR A 179 -13.63 1.74 11.47
CA THR A 179 -13.27 3.00 10.80
C THR A 179 -11.82 2.95 10.34
N LEU A 180 -11.56 3.24 9.08
CA LEU A 180 -10.23 3.22 8.49
C LEU A 180 -9.85 4.59 7.92
N TYR A 181 -8.68 5.09 8.28
CA TYR A 181 -8.15 6.37 7.83
C TYR A 181 -7.12 6.16 6.70
N GLY A 182 -7.46 6.61 5.51
CA GLY A 182 -6.69 6.44 4.28
C GLY A 182 -5.83 7.65 3.92
N LYS A 183 -5.16 7.58 2.77
CA LYS A 183 -4.35 8.68 2.22
C LYS A 183 -5.21 9.90 1.93
N GLY A 184 -4.73 11.09 2.30
CA GLY A 184 -5.43 12.37 2.08
C GLY A 184 -6.61 12.58 3.04
N ASN A 185 -6.49 12.06 4.25
CA ASN A 185 -7.51 12.18 5.31
C ASN A 185 -8.89 11.62 4.94
N LYS A 186 -8.93 10.69 3.96
CA LYS A 186 -10.17 10.03 3.57
C LYS A 186 -10.50 8.93 4.55
N THR A 187 -11.64 9.06 5.20
CA THR A 187 -12.16 8.07 6.13
C THR A 187 -13.17 7.17 5.44
N ARG A 188 -13.15 5.87 5.75
CA ARG A 188 -14.21 4.94 5.38
C ARG A 188 -14.59 4.02 6.52
N ILE A 189 -15.85 3.70 6.62
CA ILE A 189 -16.40 2.75 7.59
C ILE A 189 -16.59 1.42 6.86
N VAL A 190 -15.99 0.37 7.39
CA VAL A 190 -16.04 -0.97 6.81
C VAL A 190 -16.86 -1.87 7.73
N PRO A 191 -18.02 -2.38 7.28
CA PRO A 191 -18.80 -3.32 8.06
C PRO A 191 -18.03 -4.64 8.21
N ILE A 192 -18.13 -5.23 9.40
CA ILE A 192 -17.48 -6.51 9.74
C ILE A 192 -18.51 -7.54 10.19
N SER A 193 -18.16 -8.81 10.09
CA SER A 193 -19.04 -9.91 10.50
C SER A 193 -19.13 -10.04 12.02
N GLN A 194 -20.20 -10.67 12.50
CA GLN A 194 -20.38 -11.00 13.91
C GLN A 194 -19.30 -12.00 14.38
N GLU A 195 -18.81 -12.86 13.51
CA GLU A 195 -17.72 -13.78 13.78
C GLU A 195 -16.41 -13.03 14.04
N LEU A 196 -16.11 -11.99 13.25
CA LEU A 196 -14.94 -11.15 13.51
C LEU A 196 -15.09 -10.35 14.81
N VAL A 197 -16.30 -9.86 15.11
CA VAL A 197 -16.61 -9.21 16.40
C VAL A 197 -16.29 -10.14 17.57
N LYS A 198 -16.75 -11.38 17.54
CA LYS A 198 -16.47 -12.38 18.58
C LYS A 198 -14.98 -12.66 18.69
N LEU A 199 -14.28 -12.80 17.56
CA LEU A 199 -12.83 -13.00 17.54
C LEU A 199 -12.08 -11.82 18.16
N ILE A 200 -12.43 -10.59 17.80
CA ILE A 200 -11.85 -9.37 18.38
C ILE A 200 -12.11 -9.31 19.89
N ASN A 201 -13.35 -9.55 20.33
CA ASN A 201 -13.69 -9.55 21.76
C ASN A 201 -12.90 -10.60 22.53
N LYS A 202 -12.75 -11.80 21.98
CA LYS A 202 -11.92 -12.85 22.58
C LYS A 202 -10.45 -12.41 22.68
N TYR A 203 -9.90 -11.85 21.61
CA TYR A 203 -8.54 -11.32 21.61
C TYR A 203 -8.35 -10.21 22.64
N LEU A 204 -9.28 -9.26 22.73
CA LEU A 204 -9.25 -8.17 23.71
C LEU A 204 -9.32 -8.69 25.15
N LYS A 205 -10.06 -9.76 25.39
CA LYS A 205 -10.20 -10.37 26.73
C LYS A 205 -8.99 -11.20 27.14
N GLU A 206 -8.44 -12.01 26.22
CA GLU A 206 -7.48 -13.06 26.56
C GLU A 206 -6.00 -12.67 26.31
N VAL A 207 -5.74 -11.81 25.33
CA VAL A 207 -4.37 -11.55 24.83
C VAL A 207 -3.98 -10.08 24.83
N TYR A 208 -4.98 -9.20 24.69
CA TYR A 208 -4.73 -7.78 24.55
C TYR A 208 -4.18 -7.15 25.83
N VAL A 209 -3.13 -6.34 25.67
CA VAL A 209 -2.62 -5.45 26.72
C VAL A 209 -2.50 -4.06 26.13
N ASN A 210 -3.12 -3.07 26.78
CA ASN A 210 -2.99 -1.68 26.39
C ASN A 210 -1.66 -1.11 26.88
N TYR A 211 -0.93 -0.47 25.99
CA TYR A 211 0.34 0.19 26.29
C TYR A 211 0.28 1.71 26.17
N GLY A 212 -0.93 2.30 26.25
CA GLY A 212 -1.17 3.73 26.35
C GLY A 212 -1.63 4.43 25.07
N ASP A 213 -1.46 3.80 23.89
CA ASP A 213 -1.82 4.43 22.60
C ASP A 213 -3.14 3.89 22.00
N ASP A 214 -3.80 2.96 22.69
CA ASP A 214 -5.07 2.32 22.31
C ASP A 214 -5.10 1.64 20.94
N TYR A 215 -3.94 1.28 20.35
CA TYR A 215 -3.92 0.51 19.11
C TYR A 215 -4.52 -0.87 19.29
N LEU A 216 -5.29 -1.34 18.31
CA LEU A 216 -5.87 -2.70 18.32
C LEU A 216 -4.79 -3.78 18.50
N LEU A 217 -3.61 -3.59 17.91
CA LEU A 217 -2.53 -4.58 17.93
C LEU A 217 -1.19 -3.92 18.28
N TYR A 218 -0.47 -4.53 19.22
CA TYR A 218 0.88 -4.14 19.61
C TYR A 218 1.91 -5.20 19.22
N SER A 219 3.13 -4.75 18.89
CA SER A 219 4.29 -5.60 18.65
C SER A 219 4.77 -6.27 19.94
N ALA A 220 5.71 -7.23 19.83
CA ALA A 220 6.37 -7.83 21.01
C ALA A 220 7.15 -6.79 21.83
N GLN A 221 7.59 -5.69 21.21
CA GLN A 221 8.26 -4.58 21.87
C GLN A 221 7.28 -3.60 22.55
N LYS A 222 6.01 -3.95 22.68
CA LYS A 222 4.97 -3.12 23.31
C LYS A 222 4.76 -1.78 22.61
N LYS A 223 5.04 -1.73 21.30
CA LYS A 223 4.90 -0.55 20.44
C LYS A 223 3.97 -0.85 19.28
N LYS A 224 3.42 0.20 18.68
CA LYS A 224 2.71 0.13 17.41
C LYS A 224 3.50 -0.67 16.37
N TYR A 225 2.80 -1.45 15.57
CA TYR A 225 3.44 -2.15 14.44
C TYR A 225 3.93 -1.19 13.37
N TYR A 226 5.08 -1.52 12.78
CA TYR A 226 5.57 -0.91 11.54
C TYR A 226 5.19 -1.78 10.34
N ARG A 227 5.13 -1.18 9.15
CA ARG A 227 4.84 -1.91 7.90
C ARG A 227 5.75 -3.13 7.70
N ASN A 228 7.05 -2.94 7.93
CA ASN A 228 8.03 -4.02 7.77
C ASN A 228 7.80 -5.18 8.73
N SER A 229 7.32 -4.92 9.95
CA SER A 229 6.98 -5.96 10.92
C SER A 229 5.80 -6.80 10.43
N ILE A 230 4.75 -6.15 9.90
CA ILE A 230 3.59 -6.87 9.33
C ILE A 230 4.02 -7.69 8.10
N ASN A 231 4.86 -7.10 7.21
CA ASN A 231 5.41 -7.83 6.08
C ASN A 231 6.15 -9.10 6.53
N LYS A 232 7.02 -8.99 7.52
CA LYS A 232 7.78 -10.12 8.06
C LYS A 232 6.87 -11.20 8.63
N ILE A 233 5.88 -10.83 9.45
CA ILE A 233 4.91 -11.76 10.05
C ILE A 233 4.17 -12.54 8.96
N ILE A 234 3.65 -11.85 7.94
CA ILE A 234 2.90 -12.47 6.85
C ILE A 234 3.82 -13.36 6.00
N THR A 235 5.03 -12.90 5.67
CA THR A 235 5.99 -13.71 4.90
C THR A 235 6.36 -14.98 5.64
N THR A 236 6.65 -14.90 6.95
CA THR A 236 6.93 -16.08 7.77
C THR A 236 5.75 -17.04 7.79
N LEU A 237 4.53 -16.54 8.05
CA LEU A 237 3.32 -17.36 8.03
C LEU A 237 3.12 -18.07 6.67
N ILE A 238 3.31 -17.38 5.56
CA ILE A 238 3.20 -17.98 4.22
C ILE A 238 4.27 -19.04 4.00
N THR A 239 5.50 -18.83 4.49
CA THR A 239 6.57 -19.83 4.42
C THR A 239 6.19 -21.09 5.20
N ASP A 240 5.69 -20.96 6.42
CA ASP A 240 5.22 -22.08 7.23
C ASP A 240 4.06 -22.83 6.54
N LEU A 241 3.13 -22.09 5.95
CA LEU A 241 1.99 -22.69 5.22
C LEU A 241 2.44 -23.42 3.95
N LYS A 242 3.44 -22.93 3.23
CA LYS A 242 4.01 -23.62 2.06
C LYS A 242 4.65 -24.95 2.43
N ILE A 243 5.32 -25.00 3.58
CA ILE A 243 5.93 -26.24 4.08
C ILE A 243 4.86 -27.26 4.47
N ASN A 244 3.83 -26.82 5.19
CA ASN A 244 2.79 -27.72 5.72
C ASN A 244 1.69 -28.08 4.69
N TYR A 245 1.52 -27.26 3.63
CA TYR A 245 0.45 -27.37 2.63
C TYR A 245 1.01 -27.11 1.23
N SER A 246 1.94 -27.97 0.76
CA SER A 246 2.73 -27.80 -0.48
C SER A 246 1.92 -27.60 -1.76
N ASN A 247 0.68 -28.10 -1.82
CA ASN A 247 -0.22 -27.94 -2.97
C ASN A 247 -0.88 -26.55 -3.05
N TYR A 248 -0.81 -25.77 -1.97
CA TYR A 248 -1.39 -24.43 -1.83
C TYR A 248 -0.29 -23.37 -1.76
N PHE A 249 -0.69 -22.12 -1.71
CA PHE A 249 0.19 -20.94 -1.52
C PHE A 249 1.31 -20.82 -2.57
N LYS A 250 1.02 -21.20 -3.83
CA LYS A 250 2.01 -21.14 -4.93
C LYS A 250 2.34 -19.72 -5.40
N GLY A 251 1.52 -18.74 -5.03
CA GLY A 251 1.67 -17.35 -5.41
C GLY A 251 2.80 -16.62 -4.65
N ASN A 252 3.07 -15.39 -5.08
CA ASN A 252 3.93 -14.47 -4.35
C ASN A 252 3.04 -13.53 -3.52
N TYR A 253 2.84 -13.90 -2.27
CA TYR A 253 1.92 -13.22 -1.36
C TYR A 253 2.63 -12.22 -0.46
N HIS A 254 1.95 -11.11 -0.20
CA HIS A 254 2.38 -10.03 0.68
C HIS A 254 1.12 -9.40 1.35
N PRO A 255 1.25 -8.53 2.33
CA PRO A 255 0.07 -7.96 3.02
C PRO A 255 -0.98 -7.35 2.10
N HIS A 256 -0.55 -6.75 0.98
CA HIS A 256 -1.48 -6.18 0.01
C HIS A 256 -2.31 -7.25 -0.74
N SER A 257 -1.83 -8.51 -0.74
CA SER A 257 -2.57 -9.64 -1.32
C SER A 257 -3.90 -9.90 -0.61
N PHE A 258 -4.02 -9.64 0.71
CA PHE A 258 -5.32 -9.72 1.42
C PHE A 258 -6.35 -8.76 0.85
N ARG A 259 -5.93 -7.55 0.52
CA ARG A 259 -6.79 -6.55 -0.11
C ARG A 259 -7.21 -6.96 -1.53
N HIS A 260 -6.30 -7.50 -2.32
CA HIS A 260 -6.62 -8.06 -3.64
C HIS A 260 -7.54 -9.27 -3.52
N THR A 261 -7.29 -10.15 -2.55
CA THR A 261 -8.15 -11.29 -2.24
C THR A 261 -9.57 -10.84 -1.93
N LYS A 262 -9.74 -9.89 -1.01
CA LYS A 262 -11.08 -9.37 -0.67
C LYS A 262 -11.78 -8.77 -1.88
N ALA A 263 -11.07 -7.98 -2.70
CA ALA A 263 -11.60 -7.41 -3.92
C ALA A 263 -12.09 -8.49 -4.91
N THR A 264 -11.24 -9.48 -5.16
CA THR A 264 -11.53 -10.59 -6.09
C THR A 264 -12.69 -11.45 -5.58
N HIS A 265 -12.70 -11.79 -4.29
CA HIS A 265 -13.79 -12.58 -3.70
C HIS A 265 -15.12 -11.83 -3.73
N LEU A 266 -15.15 -10.54 -3.41
CA LEU A 266 -16.37 -9.73 -3.54
C LEU A 266 -16.88 -9.69 -4.98
N TYR A 267 -15.98 -9.44 -5.94
CA TYR A 267 -16.32 -9.38 -7.35
C TYR A 267 -16.85 -10.74 -7.86
N ASN A 268 -16.16 -11.83 -7.58
CA ASN A 268 -16.57 -13.18 -7.98
C ASN A 268 -17.90 -13.63 -7.35
N ASN A 269 -18.26 -13.06 -6.18
CA ASN A 269 -19.55 -13.29 -5.54
C ASN A 269 -20.64 -12.29 -5.99
N GLY A 270 -20.44 -11.57 -7.09
CA GLY A 270 -21.44 -10.75 -7.75
C GLY A 270 -21.56 -9.32 -7.22
N THR A 271 -20.59 -8.84 -6.44
CA THR A 271 -20.54 -7.42 -6.08
C THR A 271 -20.09 -6.59 -7.28
N PRO A 272 -20.87 -5.58 -7.71
CA PRO A 272 -20.45 -4.71 -8.81
C PRO A 272 -19.10 -4.04 -8.54
N LEU A 273 -18.27 -3.90 -9.57
CA LEU A 273 -16.90 -3.38 -9.44
C LEU A 273 -16.84 -1.98 -8.81
N LEU A 274 -17.86 -1.15 -9.04
CA LEU A 274 -17.95 0.18 -8.44
C LEU A 274 -18.00 0.10 -6.90
N TYR A 275 -18.81 -0.81 -6.36
CA TYR A 275 -18.90 -1.01 -4.90
C TYR A 275 -17.63 -1.62 -4.32
N VAL A 276 -16.97 -2.53 -5.05
CA VAL A 276 -15.67 -3.06 -4.62
C VAL A 276 -14.64 -1.95 -4.52
N LYS A 277 -14.61 -1.01 -5.48
CA LYS A 277 -13.73 0.16 -5.45
C LYS A 277 -14.04 1.09 -4.28
N GLU A 278 -15.32 1.37 -4.03
CA GLU A 278 -15.78 2.21 -2.91
C GLU A 278 -15.41 1.58 -1.57
N PHE A 279 -15.72 0.30 -1.38
CA PHE A 279 -15.34 -0.47 -0.20
C PHE A 279 -13.84 -0.40 0.09
N LEU A 280 -13.02 -0.49 -0.94
CA LEU A 280 -11.57 -0.41 -0.80
C LEU A 280 -11.08 1.04 -0.63
N GLY A 281 -11.88 2.05 -0.90
CA GLY A 281 -11.47 3.46 -0.88
C GLY A 281 -10.42 3.78 -1.94
N HIS A 282 -10.64 3.35 -3.20
CA HIS A 282 -9.80 3.71 -4.33
C HIS A 282 -10.15 5.10 -4.85
N SER A 283 -9.21 6.04 -4.74
CA SER A 283 -9.41 7.46 -5.10
C SER A 283 -9.32 7.78 -6.59
N THR A 284 -8.93 6.84 -7.45
CA THR A 284 -8.79 7.10 -8.89
C THR A 284 -9.80 6.30 -9.69
N LEU A 285 -10.85 6.99 -10.12
CA LEU A 285 -11.57 6.71 -11.35
C LEU A 285 -10.92 7.56 -12.45
N THR A 286 -9.91 7.06 -13.12
CA THR A 286 -9.63 7.56 -14.46
C THR A 286 -10.76 7.10 -15.35
N SER A 287 -11.58 8.08 -15.75
CA SER A 287 -12.62 8.02 -16.79
C SER A 287 -13.70 6.93 -16.63
N THR A 288 -14.77 7.26 -15.92
CA THR A 288 -16.14 7.05 -16.41
C THR A 288 -17.11 7.93 -15.62
N GLU A 289 -17.29 9.12 -16.08
CA GLU A 289 -18.43 9.98 -15.75
C GLU A 289 -19.70 9.46 -16.41
N ILE A 290 -20.16 8.29 -16.11
CA ILE A 290 -21.48 7.82 -16.52
C ILE A 290 -21.94 6.73 -15.55
N TYR A 291 -22.24 7.06 -14.30
CA TYR A 291 -23.22 6.28 -13.55
C TYR A 291 -23.81 7.13 -12.43
N ALA A 292 -25.16 7.19 -12.44
CA ALA A 292 -25.98 7.82 -11.42
C ALA A 292 -25.53 7.40 -10.00
N THR A 293 -25.52 8.36 -9.08
CA THR A 293 -25.27 8.14 -7.66
C THR A 293 -26.17 7.01 -7.13
N PRO A 294 -25.59 5.87 -6.70
CA PRO A 294 -26.38 4.80 -6.15
C PRO A 294 -26.95 5.21 -4.78
N ASP A 295 -28.21 4.85 -4.54
CA ASP A 295 -28.85 5.02 -3.24
C ASP A 295 -28.06 4.26 -2.14
N SER A 296 -27.31 4.99 -1.32
CA SER A 296 -26.29 4.46 -0.40
C SER A 296 -26.87 3.42 0.59
N LYS A 297 -28.09 3.64 1.12
CA LYS A 297 -28.72 2.76 2.11
C LYS A 297 -29.17 1.41 1.53
N LYS A 298 -29.64 1.38 0.27
CA LYS A 298 -30.09 0.14 -0.40
C LYS A 298 -28.90 -0.74 -0.77
N ASN A 299 -27.79 -0.12 -1.03
CA ASN A 299 -26.54 -0.76 -1.43
C ASN A 299 -25.78 -1.34 -0.23
N GLU A 300 -25.79 -0.67 0.91
CA GLU A 300 -25.19 -1.16 2.16
C GLU A 300 -25.82 -2.50 2.60
N LYS A 301 -27.16 -2.62 2.57
CA LYS A 301 -27.87 -3.87 2.89
C LYS A 301 -27.50 -5.01 1.91
N LYS A 302 -27.42 -4.72 0.61
CA LYS A 302 -27.02 -5.72 -0.40
C LYS A 302 -25.58 -6.15 -0.22
N PHE A 303 -24.69 -5.19 0.05
CA PHE A 303 -23.30 -5.42 0.33
C PHE A 303 -23.09 -6.31 1.57
N LEU A 304 -23.75 -5.99 2.69
CA LEU A 304 -23.73 -6.79 3.93
C LEU A 304 -24.19 -8.23 3.66
N LYS A 305 -25.26 -8.41 2.86
CA LYS A 305 -25.75 -9.75 2.49
C LYS A 305 -24.68 -10.54 1.71
N ILE A 306 -24.02 -9.93 0.72
CA ILE A 306 -22.95 -10.56 -0.07
C ILE A 306 -21.74 -10.85 0.82
N GLN A 307 -21.37 -9.92 1.69
CA GLN A 307 -20.26 -10.10 2.62
C GLN A 307 -20.51 -11.27 3.58
N ASN A 308 -21.72 -11.34 4.15
CA ASN A 308 -22.12 -12.44 5.05
C ASN A 308 -22.16 -13.79 4.30
N GLN A 309 -22.63 -13.83 3.06
CA GLN A 309 -22.60 -15.04 2.23
C GLN A 309 -21.17 -15.49 1.93
N LEU A 310 -20.27 -14.56 1.62
CA LEU A 310 -18.85 -14.86 1.38
C LEU A 310 -18.19 -15.43 2.63
N ILE A 311 -18.47 -14.84 3.79
CA ILE A 311 -17.99 -15.29 5.09
C ILE A 311 -18.52 -16.69 5.41
N GLN A 312 -19.80 -16.97 5.15
CA GLN A 312 -20.38 -18.30 5.30
C GLN A 312 -19.76 -19.33 4.37
N LYS A 313 -19.46 -18.99 3.11
CA LYS A 313 -18.78 -19.87 2.16
C LYS A 313 -17.35 -20.23 2.59
N ILE A 314 -16.61 -19.29 3.20
CA ILE A 314 -15.28 -19.54 3.75
C ILE A 314 -15.35 -20.43 5.00
N ASN A 315 -16.56 -20.81 5.37
CA ASN A 315 -16.87 -21.73 6.46
C ASN A 315 -16.24 -21.29 7.79
N ILE A 316 -16.65 -20.14 8.23
CA ILE A 316 -16.34 -19.60 9.55
C ILE A 316 -16.92 -20.49 10.69
N ALA A 317 -17.51 -21.64 10.36
CA ALA A 317 -17.66 -22.75 11.29
C ALA A 317 -16.36 -23.08 12.05
N ILE A 318 -15.23 -22.70 11.48
CA ILE A 318 -13.92 -22.79 12.13
C ILE A 318 -13.76 -21.71 13.20
N ILE A 319 -14.19 -20.48 12.93
CA ILE A 319 -14.23 -19.43 13.97
C ILE A 319 -15.28 -19.80 15.04
N LYS A 320 -16.41 -20.41 14.66
CA LYS A 320 -17.42 -20.92 15.62
C LYS A 320 -16.89 -22.02 16.56
N LYS A 321 -15.88 -22.78 16.16
CA LYS A 321 -15.20 -23.76 17.03
C LYS A 321 -14.11 -23.14 17.91
N ILE A 322 -13.71 -21.90 17.64
CA ILE A 322 -12.70 -21.15 18.40
C ILE A 322 -13.35 -20.37 19.56
N ILE A 323 -14.60 -20.01 19.40
CA ILE A 323 -15.43 -19.28 20.36
C ILE A 323 -16.24 -20.25 21.20
#